data_804f16239c63350aad69091124f7ace8
#
_entry.id   804f16239c63350aad69091124f7ace8
#
_cell.length_a   1.000
_cell.length_b   1.000
_cell.length_c   1.000
_cell.angle_alpha   90.00
_cell.angle_beta   90.00
_cell.angle_gamma   90.00
#
_symmetry.space_group_name_H-M   'P 1'
#
loop_
_entity.id
_entity.type
_entity.pdbx_description
1 polymer ?
#
loop_
_entity_poly.entity_id
_entity_poly.type
_entity_poly.pdbx_seq_one_letter_code
_entity_poly.pdbx_strand_id
1 'polypeptide(L)'
;MKKGKLIFITAVAVAVCMGIGFYVQKHGFTDATSVEIGISAGQALLMDADTGEVLYEKCADQKAYPASTTKIMTALVTLETMEEYDSPLEQKVRVPEVAEGVEGSSIYLKAGEEISVQDLLYGLMLVSGNDAAVALAEIIGGDQEHFVEMMNNRAAELGCSSTHFANPNGLFDED
;
A
#
# COMPACT_ATOMS: atom_id res chain seq x y z
N MET A 1 34.34 57.04 -6.88
CA MET A 1 32.93 56.95 -7.36
C MET A 1 32.36 55.52 -7.50
N LYS A 2 33.16 54.42 -7.48
CA LYS A 2 32.65 53.04 -7.65
C LYS A 2 32.13 52.36 -6.36
N LYS A 3 32.66 52.71 -5.16
CA LYS A 3 32.26 52.08 -3.89
C LYS A 3 30.85 52.48 -3.43
N GLY A 4 30.44 53.76 -3.64
CA GLY A 4 29.12 54.22 -3.22
C GLY A 4 27.95 53.61 -4.02
N LYS A 5 28.15 53.36 -5.32
CA LYS A 5 27.14 52.69 -6.16
C LYS A 5 26.93 51.22 -5.77
N LEU A 6 28.00 50.51 -5.38
CA LEU A 6 27.90 49.12 -4.96
C LEU A 6 27.16 48.96 -3.64
N ILE A 7 27.44 49.84 -2.67
CA ILE A 7 26.76 49.87 -1.37
C ILE A 7 25.27 50.20 -1.53
N PHE A 8 24.92 51.11 -2.45
CA PHE A 8 23.52 51.45 -2.71
C PHE A 8 22.76 50.29 -3.36
N ILE A 9 23.37 49.59 -4.32
CA ILE A 9 22.74 48.41 -4.99
C ILE A 9 22.53 47.26 -3.99
N THR A 10 23.50 47.01 -3.11
CA THR A 10 23.35 45.97 -2.08
C THR A 10 22.29 46.32 -1.05
N ALA A 11 22.19 47.58 -0.63
CA ALA A 11 21.17 48.03 0.32
C ALA A 11 19.76 47.93 -0.27
N VAL A 12 19.58 48.26 -1.56
CA VAL A 12 18.29 48.12 -2.26
C VAL A 12 17.92 46.64 -2.44
N ALA A 13 18.86 45.78 -2.81
CA ALA A 13 18.61 44.34 -2.94
C ALA A 13 18.19 43.70 -1.60
N VAL A 14 18.85 44.05 -0.49
CA VAL A 14 18.49 43.57 0.85
C VAL A 14 17.09 44.07 1.27
N ALA A 15 16.76 45.35 0.99
CA ALA A 15 15.45 45.91 1.30
C ALA A 15 14.32 45.23 0.47
N VAL A 16 14.58 44.91 -0.80
CA VAL A 16 13.63 44.18 -1.65
C VAL A 16 13.43 42.74 -1.16
N CYS A 17 14.51 42.03 -0.80
CA CYS A 17 14.41 40.68 -0.24
C CYS A 17 13.69 40.68 1.11
N MET A 18 13.94 41.63 2.01
CA MET A 18 13.20 41.78 3.27
C MET A 18 11.74 42.17 3.02
N GLY A 19 11.44 43.00 2.05
CA GLY A 19 10.10 43.41 1.68
C GLY A 19 9.30 42.22 1.13
N ILE A 20 9.90 41.38 0.29
CA ILE A 20 9.28 40.13 -0.24
C ILE A 20 9.10 39.14 0.91
N GLY A 21 10.10 38.93 1.77
CA GLY A 21 9.99 38.05 2.93
C GLY A 21 8.87 38.50 3.90
N PHE A 22 8.76 39.81 4.15
CA PHE A 22 7.70 40.37 5.01
C PHE A 22 6.32 40.30 4.36
N TYR A 23 6.24 40.46 3.03
CA TYR A 23 5.00 40.31 2.27
C TYR A 23 4.50 38.85 2.27
N VAL A 24 5.41 37.90 2.07
CA VAL A 24 5.07 36.45 2.11
C VAL A 24 4.68 36.03 3.54
N GLN A 25 5.37 36.56 4.57
CA GLN A 25 5.03 36.26 5.96
C GLN A 25 3.72 36.93 6.42
N LYS A 26 3.33 38.07 5.84
CA LYS A 26 2.10 38.78 6.19
C LYS A 26 0.88 38.35 5.38
N HIS A 27 1.11 37.88 4.17
CA HIS A 27 0.02 37.48 3.26
C HIS A 27 -0.06 35.98 3.03
N GLY A 28 0.83 35.17 3.66
CA GLY A 28 0.85 33.73 3.46
C GLY A 28 0.60 33.34 1.99
N PHE A 29 1.16 32.32 1.46
CA PHE A 29 0.54 31.74 0.26
C PHE A 29 -0.93 31.55 0.66
N THR A 30 -1.84 32.24 -0.03
CA THR A 30 -3.28 32.06 0.16
C THR A 30 -3.49 30.57 0.23
N ASP A 31 -4.00 30.09 1.36
CA ASP A 31 -4.42 28.71 1.52
C ASP A 31 -5.06 28.29 0.20
N ALA A 32 -4.43 27.31 -0.46
CA ALA A 32 -5.11 26.62 -1.53
C ALA A 32 -6.46 26.28 -0.93
N THR A 33 -7.52 26.90 -1.41
CA THR A 33 -8.89 26.68 -0.93
C THR A 33 -9.02 25.19 -0.75
N SER A 34 -9.04 24.72 0.50
CA SER A 34 -9.25 23.31 0.79
C SER A 34 -10.60 22.96 0.16
N VAL A 35 -10.53 22.34 -1.01
CA VAL A 35 -11.73 21.82 -1.64
C VAL A 35 -12.22 20.74 -0.70
N GLU A 36 -13.30 21.02 0.02
CA GLU A 36 -13.91 20.03 0.87
C GLU A 36 -14.49 18.92 -0.01
N ILE A 37 -13.67 17.89 -0.22
CA ILE A 37 -14.09 16.72 -0.99
C ILE A 37 -14.99 15.88 -0.09
N GLY A 38 -16.29 15.96 -0.33
CA GLY A 38 -17.31 15.19 0.39
C GLY A 38 -17.26 13.72 -0.03
N ILE A 39 -16.42 12.91 0.63
CA ILE A 39 -16.39 11.46 0.45
C ILE A 39 -17.04 10.74 1.61
N SER A 40 -17.77 9.66 1.31
CA SER A 40 -18.49 8.85 2.32
C SER A 40 -17.58 7.89 3.09
N ALA A 41 -16.36 7.63 2.61
CA ALA A 41 -15.40 6.77 3.28
C ALA A 41 -15.04 7.31 4.67
N GLY A 42 -14.87 6.41 5.64
CA GLY A 42 -14.41 6.74 7.00
C GLY A 42 -12.98 7.23 7.04
N GLN A 43 -12.10 6.59 6.27
CA GLN A 43 -10.70 6.96 6.06
C GLN A 43 -10.42 7.11 4.56
N ALA A 44 -9.52 8.02 4.21
CA ALA A 44 -9.05 8.17 2.84
C ALA A 44 -7.66 8.81 2.81
N LEU A 45 -6.88 8.40 1.81
CA LEU A 45 -5.60 8.98 1.46
C LEU A 45 -5.50 9.05 -0.06
N LEU A 46 -5.13 10.22 -0.58
CA LEU A 46 -4.74 10.41 -1.97
C LEU A 46 -3.31 10.93 -2.01
N MET A 47 -2.46 10.24 -2.73
CA MET A 47 -1.05 10.55 -2.83
C MET A 47 -0.61 10.56 -4.29
N ASP A 48 0.28 11.46 -4.65
CA ASP A 48 0.97 11.43 -5.93
C ASP A 48 1.95 10.24 -5.93
N ALA A 49 1.83 9.37 -6.93
CA ALA A 49 2.59 8.12 -6.98
C ALA A 49 4.08 8.31 -7.30
N ASP A 50 4.45 9.40 -7.98
CA ASP A 50 5.83 9.67 -8.38
C ASP A 50 6.61 10.41 -7.28
N THR A 51 5.95 11.30 -6.57
CA THR A 51 6.59 12.18 -5.58
C THR A 51 6.36 11.75 -4.13
N GLY A 52 5.33 10.95 -3.86
CA GLY A 52 4.88 10.62 -2.51
C GLY A 52 4.16 11.75 -1.80
N GLU A 53 3.86 12.87 -2.49
CA GLU A 53 3.14 14.00 -1.90
C GLU A 53 1.69 13.62 -1.58
N VAL A 54 1.27 13.86 -0.34
CA VAL A 54 -0.13 13.67 0.08
C VAL A 54 -0.97 14.84 -0.41
N LEU A 55 -1.91 14.56 -1.31
CA LEU A 55 -2.80 15.53 -1.92
C LEU A 55 -4.12 15.69 -1.16
N TYR A 56 -4.55 14.65 -0.47
CA TYR A 56 -5.76 14.64 0.36
C TYR A 56 -5.66 13.56 1.43
N GLU A 57 -6.13 13.87 2.62
CA GLU A 57 -6.25 12.88 3.69
C GLU A 57 -7.54 13.09 4.51
N LYS A 58 -8.08 11.99 4.99
CA LYS A 58 -9.21 11.96 5.93
C LYS A 58 -8.99 10.82 6.91
N CYS A 59 -8.76 11.13 8.18
CA CYS A 59 -8.51 10.14 9.23
C CYS A 59 -7.49 9.06 8.81
N ALA A 60 -6.43 9.45 8.06
CA ALA A 60 -5.51 8.53 7.41
C ALA A 60 -4.69 7.69 8.42
N ASP A 61 -4.45 8.24 9.61
CA ASP A 61 -3.68 7.59 10.68
C ASP A 61 -4.55 6.73 11.64
N GLN A 62 -5.87 6.66 11.40
CA GLN A 62 -6.72 5.82 12.24
C GLN A 62 -6.62 4.35 11.84
N LYS A 63 -6.67 3.44 12.86
CA LYS A 63 -6.71 2.00 12.60
C LYS A 63 -7.88 1.67 11.67
N ALA A 64 -7.60 0.98 10.60
CA ALA A 64 -8.57 0.50 9.61
C ALA A 64 -8.42 -1.01 9.43
N TYR A 65 -9.53 -1.66 9.10
CA TYR A 65 -9.56 -3.06 8.72
C TYR A 65 -9.82 -3.11 7.20
N PRO A 66 -8.77 -3.32 6.40
CA PRO A 66 -8.86 -3.13 4.95
C PRO A 66 -9.59 -4.27 4.23
N ALA A 67 -10.02 -5.29 4.95
CA ALA A 67 -10.70 -6.46 4.40
C ALA A 67 -9.90 -7.04 3.22
N SER A 68 -10.55 -7.35 2.11
CA SER A 68 -9.90 -8.00 0.95
C SER A 68 -8.80 -7.20 0.26
N THR A 69 -8.57 -5.93 0.61
CA THR A 69 -7.36 -5.22 0.12
C THR A 69 -6.06 -5.81 0.70
N THR A 70 -6.15 -6.59 1.79
CA THR A 70 -5.08 -7.46 2.31
C THR A 70 -4.46 -8.33 1.21
N LYS A 71 -5.25 -8.81 0.27
CA LYS A 71 -4.83 -9.70 -0.82
C LYS A 71 -3.82 -9.07 -1.78
N ILE A 72 -3.68 -7.74 -1.76
CA ILE A 72 -2.59 -7.04 -2.49
C ILE A 72 -1.23 -7.51 -1.94
N MET A 73 -1.10 -7.58 -0.61
CA MET A 73 0.14 -8.07 0.02
C MET A 73 0.34 -9.58 -0.24
N THR A 74 -0.72 -10.36 -0.21
CA THR A 74 -0.67 -11.80 -0.55
C THR A 74 -0.17 -12.02 -1.97
N ALA A 75 -0.68 -11.24 -2.94
CA ALA A 75 -0.21 -11.29 -4.32
C ALA A 75 1.24 -10.84 -4.45
N LEU A 76 1.63 -9.75 -3.77
CA LEU A 76 2.99 -9.21 -3.80
C LEU A 76 4.01 -10.25 -3.29
N VAL A 77 3.81 -10.79 -2.10
CA VAL A 77 4.70 -11.80 -1.50
C VAL A 77 4.78 -13.04 -2.37
N THR A 78 3.65 -13.49 -2.92
CA THR A 78 3.63 -14.63 -3.85
C THR A 78 4.49 -14.35 -5.08
N LEU A 79 4.30 -13.20 -5.74
CA LEU A 79 5.04 -12.86 -6.97
C LEU A 79 6.53 -12.70 -6.71
N GLU A 80 6.91 -11.99 -5.64
CA GLU A 80 8.30 -11.79 -5.26
C GLU A 80 9.00 -13.12 -4.93
N THR A 81 8.32 -14.04 -4.22
CA THR A 81 8.86 -15.37 -3.92
C THR A 81 9.02 -16.21 -5.19
N MET A 82 8.05 -16.19 -6.09
CA MET A 82 8.16 -16.92 -7.37
C MET A 82 9.31 -16.38 -8.22
N GLU A 83 9.53 -15.06 -8.22
CA GLU A 83 10.67 -14.43 -8.91
C GLU A 83 12.00 -14.81 -8.25
N GLU A 84 12.11 -14.76 -6.93
CA GLU A 84 13.32 -15.12 -6.17
C GLU A 84 13.80 -16.55 -6.48
N TYR A 85 12.85 -17.49 -6.60
CA TYR A 85 13.17 -18.89 -6.91
C TYR A 85 13.18 -19.23 -8.41
N ASP A 86 13.09 -18.24 -9.28
CA ASP A 86 13.00 -18.42 -10.76
C ASP A 86 11.93 -19.45 -11.15
N SER A 87 10.79 -19.42 -10.43
CA SER A 87 9.69 -20.37 -10.60
C SER A 87 8.63 -19.80 -11.52
N PRO A 88 8.22 -20.53 -12.59
CA PRO A 88 7.22 -20.01 -13.52
C PRO A 88 5.82 -19.99 -12.86
N LEU A 89 5.06 -18.91 -13.12
CA LEU A 89 3.69 -18.77 -12.60
C LEU A 89 2.74 -19.85 -13.12
N GLU A 90 3.02 -20.43 -14.28
CA GLU A 90 2.28 -21.54 -14.87
C GLU A 90 2.54 -22.90 -14.17
N GLN A 91 3.48 -22.91 -13.20
CA GLN A 91 3.75 -24.10 -12.40
C GLN A 91 2.46 -24.63 -11.77
N LYS A 92 2.19 -25.93 -12.00
CA LYS A 92 1.05 -26.60 -11.39
C LYS A 92 1.37 -27.00 -9.95
N VAL A 93 0.43 -26.69 -9.08
CA VAL A 93 0.48 -26.97 -7.65
C VAL A 93 -0.78 -27.73 -7.25
N ARG A 94 -0.73 -28.47 -6.13
CA ARG A 94 -1.90 -29.13 -5.58
C ARG A 94 -2.54 -28.26 -4.52
N VAL A 95 -3.86 -28.08 -4.62
CA VAL A 95 -4.64 -27.36 -3.63
C VAL A 95 -4.58 -28.05 -2.28
N PRO A 96 -4.13 -27.37 -1.21
CA PRO A 96 -4.12 -27.90 0.14
C PRO A 96 -5.55 -28.15 0.67
N GLU A 97 -5.72 -29.13 1.58
CA GLU A 97 -7.02 -29.42 2.19
C GLU A 97 -7.63 -28.21 2.92
N VAL A 98 -6.81 -27.41 3.59
CA VAL A 98 -7.24 -26.23 4.34
C VAL A 98 -7.81 -25.10 3.47
N ALA A 99 -7.56 -25.13 2.16
CA ALA A 99 -8.11 -24.16 1.22
C ALA A 99 -9.52 -24.53 0.74
N GLU A 100 -9.96 -25.78 0.89
CA GLU A 100 -11.30 -26.18 0.51
C GLU A 100 -12.32 -25.70 1.56
N GLY A 101 -13.39 -25.05 1.11
CA GLY A 101 -14.50 -24.65 1.97
C GLY A 101 -14.24 -23.40 2.81
N VAL A 102 -13.18 -22.64 2.51
CA VAL A 102 -12.93 -21.33 3.15
C VAL A 102 -14.12 -20.40 2.90
N GLU A 103 -14.60 -19.76 3.97
CA GLU A 103 -15.77 -18.89 3.90
C GLU A 103 -15.52 -17.60 3.10
N GLY A 104 -16.61 -17.00 2.63
CA GLY A 104 -16.60 -15.73 1.88
C GLY A 104 -16.46 -15.94 0.38
N SER A 105 -15.82 -14.95 -0.31
CA SER A 105 -15.60 -15.05 -1.76
C SER A 105 -14.67 -16.22 -2.09
N SER A 106 -15.03 -17.01 -3.09
CA SER A 106 -14.35 -18.27 -3.39
C SER A 106 -14.35 -18.54 -4.89
N ILE A 107 -13.33 -19.23 -5.37
CA ILE A 107 -13.28 -19.86 -6.69
C ILE A 107 -13.63 -21.35 -6.61
N TYR A 108 -14.07 -21.82 -5.43
CA TYR A 108 -14.53 -23.17 -5.16
C TYR A 108 -13.48 -24.25 -5.37
N LEU A 109 -12.26 -23.99 -4.89
CA LEU A 109 -11.15 -24.94 -4.94
C LEU A 109 -11.51 -26.27 -4.25
N LYS A 110 -10.98 -27.35 -4.82
CA LYS A 110 -11.10 -28.70 -4.26
C LYS A 110 -9.74 -29.21 -3.82
N ALA A 111 -9.69 -29.79 -2.63
CA ALA A 111 -8.48 -30.39 -2.10
C ALA A 111 -7.88 -31.40 -3.09
N GLY A 112 -6.58 -31.28 -3.33
CA GLY A 112 -5.83 -32.17 -4.21
C GLY A 112 -5.97 -31.90 -5.71
N GLU A 113 -6.83 -30.98 -6.16
CA GLU A 113 -6.86 -30.58 -7.58
C GLU A 113 -5.56 -29.89 -8.00
N GLU A 114 -5.26 -29.94 -9.29
CA GLU A 114 -4.07 -29.29 -9.84
C GLU A 114 -4.46 -27.97 -10.52
N ILE A 115 -3.85 -26.88 -10.08
CA ILE A 115 -4.09 -25.53 -10.56
C ILE A 115 -2.74 -24.80 -10.73
N SER A 116 -2.62 -23.81 -11.60
CA SER A 116 -1.40 -23.01 -11.67
C SER A 116 -1.38 -21.92 -10.59
N VAL A 117 -0.17 -21.49 -10.19
CA VAL A 117 -0.01 -20.32 -9.32
C VAL A 117 -0.64 -19.09 -9.98
N GLN A 118 -0.52 -18.94 -11.29
CA GLN A 118 -1.15 -17.89 -12.07
C GLN A 118 -2.67 -17.89 -11.94
N ASP A 119 -3.32 -19.05 -12.07
CA ASP A 119 -4.77 -19.16 -11.95
C ASP A 119 -5.23 -18.86 -10.51
N LEU A 120 -4.44 -19.26 -9.49
CA LEU A 120 -4.69 -18.88 -8.10
C LEU A 120 -4.60 -17.37 -7.91
N LEU A 121 -3.58 -16.69 -8.49
CA LEU A 121 -3.47 -15.24 -8.47
C LEU A 121 -4.63 -14.55 -9.18
N TYR A 122 -5.12 -15.09 -10.31
CA TYR A 122 -6.33 -14.58 -10.95
C TYR A 122 -7.57 -14.77 -10.05
N GLY A 123 -7.73 -15.93 -9.43
CA GLY A 123 -8.81 -16.18 -8.46
C GLY A 123 -8.74 -15.23 -7.27
N LEU A 124 -7.54 -14.99 -6.76
CA LEU A 124 -7.27 -14.03 -5.69
C LEU A 124 -7.70 -12.60 -6.06
N MET A 125 -7.23 -12.09 -7.19
CA MET A 125 -7.35 -10.67 -7.53
C MET A 125 -8.65 -10.32 -8.26
N LEU A 126 -9.20 -11.21 -9.10
CA LEU A 126 -10.40 -10.91 -9.91
C LEU A 126 -11.70 -11.27 -9.18
N VAL A 127 -11.68 -12.32 -8.37
CA VAL A 127 -12.85 -12.83 -7.65
C VAL A 127 -12.75 -12.59 -6.15
N SER A 128 -11.57 -12.14 -5.69
CA SER A 128 -11.28 -11.98 -4.26
C SER A 128 -11.37 -13.30 -3.48
N GLY A 129 -10.96 -14.42 -4.11
CA GLY A 129 -11.08 -15.77 -3.54
C GLY A 129 -10.28 -15.91 -2.24
N ASN A 130 -10.98 -16.23 -1.14
CA ASN A 130 -10.34 -16.49 0.14
C ASN A 130 -9.66 -17.85 0.14
N ASP A 131 -10.24 -18.82 -0.55
CA ASP A 131 -9.66 -20.14 -0.81
C ASP A 131 -8.35 -20.03 -1.60
N ALA A 132 -8.30 -19.17 -2.62
CA ALA A 132 -7.08 -18.88 -3.37
C ALA A 132 -6.00 -18.24 -2.49
N ALA A 133 -6.39 -17.32 -1.58
CA ALA A 133 -5.46 -16.69 -0.64
C ALA A 133 -4.82 -17.73 0.31
N VAL A 134 -5.64 -18.59 0.88
CA VAL A 134 -5.20 -19.68 1.77
C VAL A 134 -4.33 -20.67 1.02
N ALA A 135 -4.72 -21.08 -0.20
CA ALA A 135 -3.94 -21.99 -1.02
C ALA A 135 -2.54 -21.42 -1.33
N LEU A 136 -2.47 -20.15 -1.72
CA LEU A 136 -1.19 -19.48 -1.99
C LEU A 136 -0.33 -19.40 -0.73
N ALA A 137 -0.91 -19.05 0.41
CA ALA A 137 -0.17 -18.98 1.67
C ALA A 137 0.46 -20.31 2.06
N GLU A 138 -0.29 -21.40 1.97
CA GLU A 138 0.22 -22.75 2.24
C GLU A 138 1.30 -23.20 1.25
N ILE A 139 1.11 -22.91 -0.03
CA ILE A 139 2.04 -23.34 -1.09
C ILE A 139 3.33 -22.56 -1.05
N ILE A 140 3.26 -21.25 -0.84
CA ILE A 140 4.41 -20.35 -0.89
C ILE A 140 5.14 -20.28 0.45
N GLY A 141 4.39 -20.19 1.56
CA GLY A 141 4.95 -20.13 2.91
C GLY A 141 5.28 -21.51 3.51
N GLY A 142 4.69 -22.56 2.97
CA GLY A 142 4.73 -23.89 3.59
C GLY A 142 3.62 -24.09 4.65
N ASP A 143 3.22 -23.01 5.29
CA ASP A 143 2.02 -22.87 6.13
C ASP A 143 1.56 -21.40 6.17
N GLN A 144 0.35 -21.15 6.69
CA GLN A 144 -0.22 -19.81 6.73
C GLN A 144 0.50 -18.89 7.73
N GLU A 145 0.97 -19.44 8.85
CA GLU A 145 1.66 -18.68 9.90
C GLU A 145 2.96 -18.08 9.34
N HIS A 146 3.79 -18.89 8.73
CA HIS A 146 5.02 -18.42 8.11
C HIS A 146 4.75 -17.44 6.95
N PHE A 147 3.71 -17.69 6.13
CA PHE A 147 3.34 -16.75 5.07
C PHE A 147 2.91 -15.39 5.63
N VAL A 148 2.17 -15.36 6.73
CA VAL A 148 1.78 -14.12 7.42
C VAL A 148 3.01 -13.40 7.99
N GLU A 149 4.00 -14.13 8.52
CA GLU A 149 5.30 -13.55 8.88
C GLU A 149 5.99 -12.89 7.68
N MET A 150 6.00 -13.54 6.51
CA MET A 150 6.54 -12.96 5.28
C MET A 150 5.80 -11.66 4.89
N MET A 151 4.46 -11.63 4.98
CA MET A 151 3.66 -10.43 4.73
C MET A 151 4.03 -9.28 5.67
N ASN A 152 4.17 -9.55 6.97
CA ASN A 152 4.54 -8.57 7.98
C ASN A 152 5.97 -8.05 7.80
N ASN A 153 6.92 -8.93 7.49
CA ASN A 153 8.29 -8.56 7.18
C ASN A 153 8.32 -7.66 5.94
N ARG A 154 7.58 -8.01 4.89
CA ARG A 154 7.51 -7.19 3.67
C ARG A 154 6.87 -5.83 3.93
N ALA A 155 5.83 -5.75 4.74
CA ALA A 155 5.24 -4.48 5.16
C ALA A 155 6.29 -3.58 5.87
N ALA A 156 7.07 -4.15 6.78
CA ALA A 156 8.13 -3.42 7.48
C ALA A 156 9.21 -2.90 6.51
N GLU A 157 9.65 -3.71 5.54
CA GLU A 157 10.60 -3.31 4.49
C GLU A 157 10.09 -2.17 3.61
N LEU A 158 8.77 -2.17 3.32
CA LEU A 158 8.09 -1.09 2.58
C LEU A 158 7.87 0.17 3.43
N GLY A 159 8.24 0.15 4.71
CA GLY A 159 8.06 1.29 5.61
C GLY A 159 6.66 1.41 6.21
N CYS A 160 5.82 0.38 6.09
CA CYS A 160 4.45 0.35 6.64
C CYS A 160 4.48 0.03 8.14
N SER A 161 5.05 0.93 8.96
CA SER A 161 5.36 0.71 10.38
C SER A 161 4.13 0.51 11.30
N SER A 162 2.94 0.82 10.83
CA SER A 162 1.67 0.68 11.57
C SER A 162 0.74 -0.36 10.95
N THR A 163 1.26 -1.21 10.05
CA THR A 163 0.52 -2.28 9.39
C THR A 163 0.82 -3.62 10.04
N HIS A 164 -0.21 -4.41 10.27
CA HIS A 164 -0.11 -5.78 10.75
C HIS A 164 -1.11 -6.68 10.01
N PHE A 165 -0.63 -7.81 9.54
CA PHE A 165 -1.45 -8.85 8.90
C PHE A 165 -1.58 -10.03 9.85
N ALA A 166 -2.81 -10.50 10.07
CA ALA A 166 -3.13 -11.68 10.86
C ALA A 166 -3.43 -12.91 9.96
N ASN A 167 -3.82 -12.68 8.70
CA ASN A 167 -4.15 -13.74 7.75
C ASN A 167 -3.96 -13.29 6.29
N PRO A 168 -3.95 -14.21 5.31
CA PRO A 168 -3.69 -13.86 3.91
C PRO A 168 -4.90 -13.34 3.14
N ASN A 169 -6.11 -13.37 3.70
CA ASN A 169 -7.34 -13.08 2.96
C ASN A 169 -8.07 -11.81 3.42
N GLY A 170 -7.77 -11.29 4.61
CA GLY A 170 -8.36 -10.10 5.19
C GLY A 170 -9.72 -10.33 5.86
N LEU A 171 -10.05 -11.57 6.22
CA LEU A 171 -11.14 -11.82 7.17
C LEU A 171 -10.77 -11.21 8.53
N PHE A 172 -11.80 -10.75 9.24
CA PHE A 172 -11.58 -10.14 10.56
C PHE A 172 -10.95 -11.14 11.53
N ASP A 173 -9.90 -10.70 12.19
CA ASP A 173 -9.24 -11.38 13.29
C ASP A 173 -9.15 -10.44 14.48
N GLU A 174 -9.19 -10.95 15.70
CA GLU A 174 -9.10 -10.15 16.92
C GLU A 174 -7.66 -9.77 17.28
N ASP A 175 -6.65 -10.44 16.69
CA ASP A 175 -5.21 -10.19 16.90
C ASP A 175 -4.64 -9.04 15.99
#